data_dc163078ba4d1d55f294b0d1049fbdec
#
_entry.id   dc163078ba4d1d55f294b0d1049fbdec
#
_cell.length_a   1.000
_cell.length_b   1.000
_cell.length_c   1.000
_cell.angle_alpha   90.00
_cell.angle_beta   90.00
_cell.angle_gamma   90.00
#
_symmetry.space_group_name_H-M   'P 1'
#
loop_
_entity.id
_entity.type
_entity.pdbx_description
1 polymer ?
#
loop_
_entity_poly.entity_id
_entity_poly.type
_entity_poly.pdbx_seq_one_letter_code
_entity_poly.pdbx_strand_id
1 'polypeptide(L)'
;MKIGEKIAELRIAAGMSQEELAEHIDVSRQSVSKWEMDQALPQIDKVLQLCELFGISTDQLLHDRIPLPQTESKGNKYFGTDGFRGEANITLTSMHAYKVGRFLGWYYSNKLSGCTKLNHRPKIVIGKDTRRSSYMLEYSIVAGITASGADAYMLHVTTTPSVSYVTRQEEFDCGIMITASHNPYYDNGIKVINKFGEKLDDKTTALIEAYIDGNLGALGVAGDDLPLATKERIGCIQDYSSGRNRYLGYLISLASHSYKNLKIGLDCANGASWMIANSVFSALGAHTTVIGAEPDGLNVNENCGSTHIEKVCKLVKENHLDVGFAFDGDADRCIAVDGNGEVVDGDKMLYILGKRLKSRGMLNHDTVVATVMSNSGFFASLEEAGMKCEQTNVGDRFVYECMQEKGYALGGEQSGHIIIKKYATTGDGILTAIMIAEEICDSKRSLAELAAPVMLYPQYTKNVKVKDKAAVFKDKDVADKLAEVEKLIDGKGRALLRQSGTEPVVRVMIESETEEKCIEYAQMIADTILIGGHGIE
;
A
#
# COMPACT_ATOMS: atom_id res chain seq x y z
N MET A 1 5.21 -34.30 15.71
CA MET A 1 4.99 -34.39 14.24
C MET A 1 6.15 -35.14 13.64
N LYS A 2 5.90 -36.15 12.84
CA LYS A 2 6.96 -36.96 12.19
C LYS A 2 7.62 -36.14 11.06
N ILE A 3 8.81 -36.57 10.65
CA ILE A 3 9.61 -35.86 9.63
C ILE A 3 8.86 -35.73 8.30
N GLY A 4 8.14 -36.78 7.89
CA GLY A 4 7.36 -36.76 6.65
C GLY A 4 6.21 -35.74 6.67
N GLU A 5 5.49 -35.68 7.78
CA GLU A 5 4.45 -34.67 7.99
C GLU A 5 5.01 -33.25 7.94
N LYS A 6 6.20 -33.04 8.53
CA LYS A 6 6.88 -31.73 8.49
C LYS A 6 7.31 -31.33 7.07
N ILE A 7 7.85 -32.28 6.29
CA ILE A 7 8.22 -32.03 4.89
C ILE A 7 7.00 -31.65 4.07
N ALA A 8 5.87 -32.38 4.24
CA ALA A 8 4.63 -32.09 3.55
C ALA A 8 4.08 -30.71 3.92
N GLU A 9 4.07 -30.36 5.22
CA GLU A 9 3.61 -29.07 5.71
C GLU A 9 4.46 -27.91 5.17
N LEU A 10 5.78 -28.05 5.18
CA LEU A 10 6.72 -27.06 4.65
C LEU A 10 6.54 -26.85 3.14
N ARG A 11 6.39 -27.94 2.38
CA ARG A 11 6.16 -27.89 0.95
C ARG A 11 4.84 -27.18 0.63
N ILE A 12 3.76 -27.55 1.31
CA ILE A 12 2.44 -26.93 1.13
C ILE A 12 2.48 -25.44 1.49
N ALA A 13 3.13 -25.11 2.61
CA ALA A 13 3.30 -23.71 3.03
C ALA A 13 4.14 -22.89 2.03
N ALA A 14 5.05 -23.52 1.29
CA ALA A 14 5.81 -22.90 0.22
C ALA A 14 5.06 -22.87 -1.14
N GLY A 15 3.82 -23.40 -1.19
CA GLY A 15 3.02 -23.45 -2.41
C GLY A 15 3.54 -24.40 -3.49
N MET A 16 4.39 -25.38 -3.13
CA MET A 16 5.05 -26.29 -4.07
C MET A 16 4.28 -27.60 -4.25
N SER A 17 4.26 -28.15 -5.47
CA SER A 17 3.89 -29.54 -5.75
C SER A 17 5.03 -30.50 -5.33
N GLN A 18 4.74 -31.81 -5.25
CA GLN A 18 5.78 -32.81 -4.98
C GLN A 18 6.82 -32.87 -6.11
N GLU A 19 6.42 -32.58 -7.35
CA GLU A 19 7.32 -32.46 -8.50
C GLU A 19 8.29 -31.30 -8.33
N GLU A 20 7.78 -30.10 -8.03
CA GLU A 20 8.60 -28.91 -7.85
C GLU A 20 9.58 -29.06 -6.70
N LEU A 21 9.17 -29.62 -5.55
CA LEU A 21 10.10 -29.94 -4.48
C LEU A 21 11.19 -30.91 -4.92
N ALA A 22 10.82 -31.97 -5.66
CA ALA A 22 11.75 -32.97 -6.15
C ALA A 22 12.81 -32.37 -7.10
N GLU A 23 12.41 -31.46 -7.99
CA GLU A 23 13.32 -30.73 -8.87
C GLU A 23 14.29 -29.82 -8.08
N HIS A 24 13.80 -29.11 -7.06
CA HIS A 24 14.63 -28.20 -6.26
C HIS A 24 15.75 -28.88 -5.49
N ILE A 25 15.53 -30.14 -5.07
CA ILE A 25 16.50 -30.88 -4.27
C ILE A 25 17.10 -32.07 -5.04
N ASP A 26 16.92 -32.12 -6.36
CA ASP A 26 17.47 -33.14 -7.27
C ASP A 26 17.20 -34.58 -6.81
N VAL A 27 15.91 -34.92 -6.74
CA VAL A 27 15.41 -36.26 -6.44
C VAL A 27 14.19 -36.61 -7.30
N SER A 28 13.73 -37.86 -7.27
CA SER A 28 12.49 -38.21 -7.93
C SER A 28 11.26 -37.78 -7.10
N ARG A 29 10.15 -37.43 -7.75
CA ARG A 29 8.84 -37.20 -7.10
C ARG A 29 8.47 -38.36 -6.17
N GLN A 30 8.77 -39.60 -6.59
CA GLN A 30 8.49 -40.80 -5.77
C GLN A 30 9.27 -40.80 -4.44
N SER A 31 10.47 -40.21 -4.41
CA SER A 31 11.27 -40.06 -3.18
C SER A 31 10.58 -39.09 -2.23
N VAL A 32 10.14 -37.93 -2.72
CA VAL A 32 9.39 -36.93 -1.92
C VAL A 32 8.11 -37.56 -1.37
N SER A 33 7.34 -38.25 -2.21
CA SER A 33 6.11 -38.92 -1.78
C SER A 33 6.35 -39.97 -0.68
N LYS A 34 7.41 -40.77 -0.79
CA LYS A 34 7.78 -41.75 0.26
C LYS A 34 8.21 -41.09 1.57
N TRP A 35 8.91 -39.97 1.50
CA TRP A 35 9.29 -39.19 2.69
C TRP A 35 8.05 -38.61 3.38
N GLU A 36 7.16 -37.98 2.65
CA GLU A 36 5.91 -37.38 3.20
C GLU A 36 4.98 -38.44 3.82
N MET A 37 5.03 -39.68 3.33
CA MET A 37 4.28 -40.79 3.89
C MET A 37 5.03 -41.57 4.99
N ASP A 38 6.19 -41.10 5.44
CA ASP A 38 7.08 -41.77 6.38
C ASP A 38 7.50 -43.22 5.96
N GLN A 39 7.48 -43.50 4.66
CA GLN A 39 7.90 -44.81 4.12
C GLN A 39 9.40 -44.89 3.88
N ALA A 40 10.09 -43.76 3.85
CA ALA A 40 11.54 -43.63 3.76
C ALA A 40 11.98 -42.33 4.44
N LEU A 41 13.23 -42.28 4.88
CA LEU A 41 13.84 -41.03 5.38
C LEU A 41 14.73 -40.44 4.29
N PRO A 42 14.79 -39.09 4.17
CA PRO A 42 15.75 -38.44 3.31
C PRO A 42 17.18 -38.69 3.81
N GLN A 43 18.15 -38.80 2.90
CA GLN A 43 19.57 -38.86 3.24
C GLN A 43 20.04 -37.54 3.83
N ILE A 44 21.15 -37.53 4.57
CA ILE A 44 21.63 -36.35 5.30
C ILE A 44 21.85 -35.14 4.39
N ASP A 45 22.39 -35.35 3.19
CA ASP A 45 22.58 -34.31 2.20
C ASP A 45 21.22 -33.67 1.75
N LYS A 46 20.18 -34.50 1.63
CA LYS A 46 18.81 -34.04 1.29
C LYS A 46 18.14 -33.38 2.49
N VAL A 47 18.40 -33.82 3.71
CA VAL A 47 17.97 -33.12 4.94
C VAL A 47 18.53 -31.71 4.98
N LEU A 48 19.83 -31.55 4.68
CA LEU A 48 20.47 -30.23 4.65
C LEU A 48 19.87 -29.35 3.54
N GLN A 49 19.63 -29.88 2.34
CA GLN A 49 19.01 -29.17 1.24
C GLN A 49 17.56 -28.75 1.57
N LEU A 50 16.78 -29.62 2.22
CA LEU A 50 15.42 -29.28 2.69
C LEU A 50 15.46 -28.17 3.74
N CYS A 51 16.40 -28.24 4.70
CA CYS A 51 16.57 -27.22 5.72
C CYS A 51 16.97 -25.87 5.10
N GLU A 52 17.84 -25.87 4.12
CA GLU A 52 18.26 -24.68 3.39
C GLU A 52 17.12 -24.10 2.54
N LEU A 53 16.39 -24.95 1.81
CA LEU A 53 15.26 -24.57 0.98
C LEU A 53 14.13 -23.92 1.79
N PHE A 54 13.81 -24.50 2.96
CA PHE A 54 12.71 -24.02 3.81
C PHE A 54 13.15 -23.06 4.92
N GLY A 55 14.45 -22.75 5.04
CA GLY A 55 14.98 -21.83 6.03
C GLY A 55 14.79 -22.28 7.48
N ILE A 56 14.88 -23.58 7.74
CA ILE A 56 14.74 -24.20 9.07
C ILE A 56 16.02 -24.89 9.51
N SER A 57 16.20 -25.10 10.83
CA SER A 57 17.33 -25.90 11.34
C SER A 57 17.09 -27.40 11.17
N THR A 58 18.18 -28.18 11.14
CA THR A 58 18.11 -29.65 11.16
C THR A 58 17.34 -30.16 12.37
N ASP A 59 17.49 -29.52 13.52
CA ASP A 59 16.79 -29.90 14.74
C ASP A 59 15.27 -29.69 14.60
N GLN A 60 14.84 -28.60 13.95
CA GLN A 60 13.42 -28.37 13.66
C GLN A 60 12.81 -29.40 12.71
N LEU A 61 13.59 -29.87 11.74
CA LEU A 61 13.14 -30.91 10.82
C LEU A 61 13.13 -32.30 11.46
N LEU A 62 14.21 -32.67 12.20
CA LEU A 62 14.45 -34.02 12.65
C LEU A 62 13.82 -34.37 14.01
N HIS A 63 13.64 -33.41 14.92
CA HIS A 63 13.12 -33.66 16.26
C HIS A 63 11.63 -33.44 16.41
N ASP A 64 10.88 -34.51 16.75
CA ASP A 64 9.41 -34.48 16.92
C ASP A 64 8.89 -33.46 17.95
N ARG A 65 9.74 -33.09 18.92
CA ARG A 65 9.42 -32.20 20.04
C ARG A 65 9.69 -30.72 19.74
N ILE A 66 10.42 -30.42 18.68
CA ILE A 66 10.70 -29.05 18.25
C ILE A 66 9.66 -28.70 17.18
N PRO A 67 8.68 -27.86 17.48
CA PRO A 67 7.71 -27.46 16.48
C PRO A 67 8.41 -26.68 15.37
N LEU A 68 7.90 -26.82 14.14
CA LEU A 68 8.21 -25.88 13.07
C LEU A 68 7.88 -24.47 13.57
N PRO A 69 8.61 -23.43 13.12
CA PRO A 69 8.26 -22.07 13.46
C PRO A 69 6.79 -21.86 13.05
N GLN A 70 5.90 -21.88 14.03
CA GLN A 70 4.54 -21.40 13.77
C GLN A 70 4.70 -19.92 13.49
N THR A 71 4.48 -19.53 12.26
CA THR A 71 4.12 -18.16 11.93
C THR A 71 2.73 -17.93 12.52
N GLU A 72 2.62 -17.86 13.85
CA GLU A 72 1.56 -17.05 14.43
C GLU A 72 1.83 -15.64 13.89
N SER A 73 0.93 -15.16 13.08
CA SER A 73 0.85 -13.76 12.71
C SER A 73 0.44 -12.96 13.97
N LYS A 74 1.35 -12.84 14.93
CA LYS A 74 1.38 -11.66 15.77
C LYS A 74 1.60 -10.53 14.77
N GLY A 75 0.60 -9.67 14.61
CA GLY A 75 0.68 -8.54 13.69
C GLY A 75 2.04 -7.86 13.85
N ASN A 76 2.63 -7.49 12.73
CA ASN A 76 3.94 -6.84 12.69
C ASN A 76 4.02 -5.74 13.75
N LYS A 77 5.13 -5.70 14.50
CA LYS A 77 5.33 -4.76 15.61
C LYS A 77 5.57 -3.33 15.14
N TYR A 78 6.32 -3.18 14.05
CA TYR A 78 6.75 -1.89 13.49
C TYR A 78 6.10 -1.61 12.14
N PHE A 79 6.00 -2.63 11.28
CA PHE A 79 5.43 -2.50 9.95
C PHE A 79 3.93 -2.75 9.95
N GLY A 80 3.15 -1.70 9.75
CA GLY A 80 1.72 -1.80 9.49
C GLY A 80 1.44 -2.16 8.02
N THR A 81 0.18 -2.01 7.60
CA THR A 81 -0.26 -2.26 6.20
C THR A 81 0.44 -1.36 5.18
N ASP A 82 0.99 -0.21 5.61
CA ASP A 82 1.62 0.78 4.74
C ASP A 82 3.03 1.18 5.22
N GLY A 83 3.84 0.20 5.60
CA GLY A 83 5.23 0.37 6.03
C GLY A 83 5.40 0.66 7.54
N PHE A 84 6.63 0.93 7.93
CA PHE A 84 6.98 1.33 9.29
C PHE A 84 6.69 2.81 9.46
N ARG A 85 5.67 3.19 10.23
CA ARG A 85 5.31 4.57 10.51
C ARG A 85 5.52 4.93 11.97
N GLY A 86 5.86 6.20 12.21
CA GLY A 86 5.98 6.73 13.57
C GLY A 86 6.42 8.19 13.60
N GLU A 87 6.30 8.80 14.76
CA GLU A 87 6.82 10.15 15.02
C GLU A 87 8.36 10.10 14.94
N ALA A 88 8.92 11.01 14.13
CA ALA A 88 10.35 11.04 13.85
C ALA A 88 11.18 11.34 15.12
N ASN A 89 12.20 10.53 15.36
CA ASN A 89 13.04 10.52 16.58
C ASN A 89 12.33 10.18 17.89
N ILE A 90 11.06 9.81 17.85
CA ILE A 90 10.32 9.30 19.02
C ILE A 90 10.11 7.78 18.83
N THR A 91 9.28 7.38 17.89
CA THR A 91 8.98 5.97 17.59
C THR A 91 9.69 5.46 16.35
N LEU A 92 10.01 6.32 15.38
CA LEU A 92 10.82 6.02 14.21
C LEU A 92 12.13 6.82 14.26
N THR A 93 13.24 6.17 14.62
CA THR A 93 14.54 6.79 14.82
C THR A 93 15.49 6.56 13.65
N SER A 94 16.58 7.35 13.60
CA SER A 94 17.69 7.15 12.67
C SER A 94 18.33 5.75 12.80
N MET A 95 18.34 5.17 14.01
CA MET A 95 18.86 3.82 14.25
C MET A 95 17.94 2.75 13.65
N HIS A 96 16.62 2.91 13.72
CA HIS A 96 15.68 2.02 13.03
C HIS A 96 15.94 2.06 11.51
N ALA A 97 16.07 3.27 10.95
CA ALA A 97 16.36 3.47 9.54
C ALA A 97 17.70 2.83 9.11
N TYR A 98 18.76 3.01 9.92
CA TYR A 98 20.06 2.36 9.70
C TYR A 98 19.93 0.84 9.69
N LYS A 99 19.23 0.26 10.68
CA LYS A 99 19.02 -1.20 10.74
C LYS A 99 18.22 -1.73 9.55
N VAL A 100 17.17 -1.02 9.10
CA VAL A 100 16.44 -1.38 7.87
C VAL A 100 17.42 -1.43 6.69
N GLY A 101 18.25 -0.40 6.53
CA GLY A 101 19.28 -0.36 5.48
C GLY A 101 20.30 -1.49 5.60
N ARG A 102 20.79 -1.78 6.82
CA ARG A 102 21.70 -2.91 7.11
C ARG A 102 21.10 -4.23 6.68
N PHE A 103 19.86 -4.49 7.10
CA PHE A 103 19.16 -5.72 6.76
C PHE A 103 19.00 -5.88 5.25
N LEU A 104 18.46 -4.88 4.57
CA LEU A 104 18.20 -4.97 3.13
C LEU A 104 19.48 -5.15 2.32
N GLY A 105 20.54 -4.40 2.64
CA GLY A 105 21.84 -4.58 2.00
C GLY A 105 22.41 -5.97 2.19
N TRP A 106 22.37 -6.52 3.41
CA TRP A 106 22.80 -7.88 3.72
C TRP A 106 21.91 -8.95 3.07
N TYR A 107 20.59 -8.81 3.17
CA TYR A 107 19.61 -9.78 2.66
C TYR A 107 19.75 -10.00 1.15
N TYR A 108 19.79 -8.91 0.39
CA TYR A 108 19.92 -9.01 -1.06
C TYR A 108 21.34 -9.45 -1.48
N SER A 109 22.38 -9.06 -0.75
CA SER A 109 23.73 -9.56 -1.00
C SER A 109 23.83 -11.06 -0.83
N ASN A 110 23.16 -11.64 0.17
CA ASN A 110 23.15 -13.08 0.41
C ASN A 110 22.23 -13.82 -0.59
N LYS A 111 21.06 -13.28 -0.92
CA LYS A 111 20.19 -13.87 -1.95
C LYS A 111 20.90 -14.01 -3.30
N LEU A 112 21.66 -13.00 -3.70
CA LEU A 112 22.41 -13.02 -4.96
C LEU A 112 23.62 -13.94 -4.90
N SER A 113 24.28 -14.08 -3.74
CA SER A 113 25.40 -15.00 -3.54
C SER A 113 25.01 -16.47 -3.70
N GLY A 114 23.77 -16.85 -3.35
CA GLY A 114 23.20 -18.18 -3.56
C GLY A 114 22.81 -18.48 -5.01
N CYS A 115 22.63 -17.44 -5.84
CA CYS A 115 22.35 -17.58 -7.27
C CYS A 115 23.64 -17.53 -8.08
N THR A 116 24.19 -18.67 -8.47
CA THR A 116 25.43 -18.81 -9.27
C THR A 116 25.41 -18.09 -10.63
N LYS A 117 24.34 -17.42 -11.02
CA LYS A 117 24.17 -16.73 -12.31
C LYS A 117 24.14 -15.20 -12.23
N LEU A 118 24.05 -14.57 -11.05
CA LEU A 118 23.96 -13.12 -10.91
C LEU A 118 25.24 -12.58 -10.28
N ASN A 119 26.11 -12.05 -11.12
CA ASN A 119 27.44 -11.52 -10.75
C ASN A 119 27.38 -9.98 -10.62
N HIS A 120 26.29 -9.41 -10.08
CA HIS A 120 26.20 -7.99 -9.84
C HIS A 120 25.98 -7.68 -8.35
N ARG A 121 26.41 -6.50 -7.93
CA ARG A 121 26.16 -5.98 -6.59
C ARG A 121 24.67 -5.59 -6.46
N PRO A 122 24.00 -5.88 -5.32
CA PRO A 122 22.62 -5.47 -5.15
C PRO A 122 22.43 -3.96 -5.30
N LYS A 123 21.35 -3.57 -5.96
CA LYS A 123 20.99 -2.18 -6.23
C LYS A 123 19.70 -1.85 -5.50
N ILE A 124 19.73 -0.85 -4.63
CA ILE A 124 18.56 -0.39 -3.89
C ILE A 124 18.30 1.07 -4.24
N VAL A 125 17.10 1.35 -4.76
CA VAL A 125 16.69 2.72 -5.10
C VAL A 125 15.91 3.34 -3.95
N ILE A 126 16.15 4.63 -3.68
CA ILE A 126 15.60 5.33 -2.52
C ILE A 126 14.98 6.65 -2.97
N GLY A 127 13.71 6.84 -2.61
CA GLY A 127 12.99 8.10 -2.73
C GLY A 127 12.47 8.59 -1.39
N LYS A 128 12.13 9.86 -1.32
CA LYS A 128 11.57 10.48 -0.12
C LYS A 128 10.57 11.56 -0.48
N ASP A 129 9.69 11.88 0.47
CA ASP A 129 8.86 13.07 0.41
C ASP A 129 9.61 14.33 0.91
N THR A 130 8.90 15.43 1.07
CA THR A 130 9.46 16.73 1.43
C THR A 130 9.71 16.95 2.91
N ARG A 131 9.33 16.00 3.81
CA ARG A 131 9.47 16.14 5.26
C ARG A 131 10.92 16.39 5.66
N ARG A 132 11.13 17.26 6.63
CA ARG A 132 12.48 17.55 7.16
C ARG A 132 13.18 16.29 7.67
N SER A 133 12.47 15.43 8.37
CA SER A 133 12.99 14.17 8.91
C SER A 133 13.36 13.15 7.83
N SER A 134 12.82 13.26 6.62
CA SER A 134 13.12 12.35 5.51
C SER A 134 14.61 12.35 5.13
N TYR A 135 15.30 13.49 5.25
CA TYR A 135 16.74 13.56 5.01
C TYR A 135 17.55 12.76 6.02
N MET A 136 17.22 12.89 7.32
CA MET A 136 17.88 12.15 8.39
C MET A 136 17.70 10.63 8.20
N LEU A 137 16.48 10.18 7.89
CA LEU A 137 16.17 8.77 7.68
C LEU A 137 16.85 8.24 6.41
N GLU A 138 16.85 9.01 5.32
CA GLU A 138 17.51 8.66 4.06
C GLU A 138 19.01 8.39 4.25
N TYR A 139 19.74 9.32 4.86
CA TYR A 139 21.17 9.12 5.10
C TYR A 139 21.46 7.94 6.02
N SER A 140 20.60 7.69 7.00
CA SER A 140 20.73 6.54 7.90
C SER A 140 20.52 5.20 7.15
N ILE A 141 19.50 5.12 6.30
CA ILE A 141 19.24 3.95 5.44
C ILE A 141 20.42 3.72 4.50
N VAL A 142 20.88 4.77 3.82
CA VAL A 142 21.99 4.71 2.85
C VAL A 142 23.27 4.21 3.51
N ALA A 143 23.60 4.71 4.71
CA ALA A 143 24.75 4.23 5.48
C ALA A 143 24.62 2.73 5.80
N GLY A 144 23.43 2.26 6.19
CA GLY A 144 23.16 0.84 6.44
C GLY A 144 23.33 -0.03 5.19
N ILE A 145 22.76 0.39 4.07
CA ILE A 145 22.82 -0.31 2.78
C ILE A 145 24.27 -0.49 2.34
N THR A 146 25.03 0.62 2.29
CA THR A 146 26.41 0.61 1.80
C THR A 146 27.37 -0.15 2.73
N ALA A 147 27.17 -0.05 4.05
CA ALA A 147 27.90 -0.84 5.04
C ALA A 147 27.64 -2.35 4.91
N SER A 148 26.55 -2.77 4.28
CA SER A 148 26.19 -4.18 4.05
C SER A 148 26.52 -4.67 2.63
N GLY A 149 27.15 -3.85 1.79
CA GLY A 149 27.68 -4.27 0.49
C GLY A 149 26.73 -4.08 -0.69
N ALA A 150 25.60 -3.42 -0.52
CA ALA A 150 24.71 -3.03 -1.61
C ALA A 150 24.94 -1.57 -2.04
N ASP A 151 24.62 -1.25 -3.29
CA ASP A 151 24.68 0.11 -3.81
C ASP A 151 23.34 0.83 -3.61
N ALA A 152 23.41 2.09 -3.18
CA ALA A 152 22.27 2.96 -2.93
C ALA A 152 22.11 4.00 -4.07
N TYR A 153 20.91 4.05 -4.67
CA TYR A 153 20.57 4.95 -5.77
C TYR A 153 19.54 5.98 -5.31
N MET A 154 19.91 7.25 -5.33
CA MET A 154 19.14 8.34 -4.74
C MET A 154 18.24 9.01 -5.78
N LEU A 155 16.93 8.83 -5.68
CA LEU A 155 15.94 9.57 -6.49
C LEU A 155 15.67 10.97 -5.93
N HIS A 156 16.10 11.21 -4.68
CA HIS A 156 15.77 12.43 -3.92
C HIS A 156 14.25 12.56 -3.68
N VAL A 157 13.73 13.80 -3.69
CA VAL A 157 12.30 14.04 -3.52
C VAL A 157 11.55 13.53 -4.76
N THR A 158 10.69 12.53 -4.53
CA THR A 158 9.88 11.89 -5.55
C THR A 158 8.67 11.18 -4.92
N THR A 159 7.70 10.76 -5.74
CA THR A 159 6.47 10.12 -5.29
C THR A 159 6.65 8.62 -5.02
N THR A 160 5.79 8.03 -4.19
CA THR A 160 5.76 6.56 -3.97
C THR A 160 5.61 5.79 -5.29
N PRO A 161 4.67 6.12 -6.19
CA PRO A 161 4.58 5.43 -7.48
C PRO A 161 5.82 5.61 -8.37
N SER A 162 6.56 6.72 -8.26
CA SER A 162 7.83 6.90 -8.95
C SER A 162 8.87 5.87 -8.49
N VAL A 163 9.00 5.65 -7.17
CA VAL A 163 9.91 4.62 -6.63
C VAL A 163 9.50 3.24 -7.10
N SER A 164 8.21 2.90 -7.02
CA SER A 164 7.66 1.62 -7.50
C SER A 164 7.96 1.40 -8.99
N TYR A 165 7.71 2.42 -9.82
CA TYR A 165 7.97 2.38 -11.25
C TYR A 165 9.45 2.14 -11.56
N VAL A 166 10.36 2.93 -10.97
CA VAL A 166 11.80 2.83 -11.21
C VAL A 166 12.33 1.48 -10.73
N THR A 167 11.89 1.01 -9.55
CA THR A 167 12.30 -0.29 -9.02
C THR A 167 12.01 -1.40 -10.02
N ARG A 168 10.81 -1.43 -10.57
CA ARG A 168 10.36 -2.46 -11.51
C ARG A 168 10.98 -2.33 -12.89
N GLN A 169 11.01 -1.12 -13.45
CA GLN A 169 11.40 -0.90 -14.85
C GLN A 169 12.91 -0.94 -15.09
N GLU A 170 13.70 -0.66 -14.06
CA GLU A 170 15.15 -0.56 -14.16
C GLU A 170 15.88 -1.66 -13.38
N GLU A 171 15.13 -2.74 -13.07
CA GLU A 171 15.66 -3.96 -12.48
C GLU A 171 16.45 -3.73 -11.18
N PHE A 172 15.93 -2.86 -10.29
CA PHE A 172 16.43 -2.76 -8.94
C PHE A 172 15.99 -3.97 -8.10
N ASP A 173 16.83 -4.41 -7.20
CA ASP A 173 16.52 -5.52 -6.29
C ASP A 173 15.47 -5.13 -5.24
N CYS A 174 15.48 -3.83 -4.88
CA CYS A 174 14.58 -3.27 -3.89
C CYS A 174 14.40 -1.75 -4.08
N GLY A 175 13.22 -1.25 -3.74
CA GLY A 175 12.93 0.17 -3.62
C GLY A 175 12.59 0.55 -2.18
N ILE A 176 12.92 1.76 -1.78
CA ILE A 176 12.56 2.32 -0.46
C ILE A 176 11.95 3.69 -0.68
N MET A 177 10.77 3.90 -0.10
CA MET A 177 10.16 5.22 -0.04
C MET A 177 10.07 5.69 1.42
N ILE A 178 10.58 6.89 1.68
CA ILE A 178 10.56 7.53 3.00
C ILE A 178 9.45 8.57 3.02
N THR A 179 8.35 8.23 3.70
CA THR A 179 7.14 9.04 3.75
C THR A 179 6.16 8.54 4.81
N ALA A 180 5.32 9.41 5.32
CA ALA A 180 4.12 9.04 6.08
C ALA A 180 2.83 9.45 5.35
N SER A 181 2.86 9.56 4.00
CA SER A 181 1.70 9.86 3.15
C SER A 181 0.94 11.12 3.62
N HIS A 182 -0.31 10.99 4.03
CA HIS A 182 -1.18 12.10 4.45
C HIS A 182 -1.00 12.55 5.92
N ASN A 183 -0.12 11.89 6.70
CA ASN A 183 0.11 12.27 8.10
C ASN A 183 0.78 13.67 8.21
N PRO A 184 0.70 14.33 9.38
CA PRO A 184 1.41 15.58 9.66
C PRO A 184 2.93 15.45 9.48
N TYR A 185 3.62 16.58 9.37
CA TYR A 185 5.06 16.65 9.05
C TYR A 185 5.98 15.98 10.09
N TYR A 186 5.57 15.91 11.35
CA TYR A 186 6.36 15.29 12.41
C TYR A 186 6.37 13.77 12.39
N ASP A 187 5.38 13.15 11.73
CA ASP A 187 5.40 11.72 11.40
C ASP A 187 6.27 11.46 10.18
N ASN A 188 6.83 10.25 10.11
CA ASN A 188 7.48 9.74 8.93
C ASN A 188 7.29 8.22 8.82
N GLY A 189 7.78 7.63 7.74
CA GLY A 189 7.66 6.19 7.52
C GLY A 189 8.70 5.66 6.55
N ILE A 190 8.84 4.34 6.51
CA ILE A 190 9.70 3.61 5.59
C ILE A 190 8.85 2.54 4.93
N LYS A 191 8.56 2.72 3.64
CA LYS A 191 7.90 1.73 2.79
C LYS A 191 8.98 0.98 2.03
N VAL A 192 8.97 -0.35 2.07
CA VAL A 192 9.91 -1.20 1.34
C VAL A 192 9.17 -1.88 0.19
N ILE A 193 9.76 -1.80 -1.00
CA ILE A 193 9.17 -2.20 -2.28
C ILE A 193 10.05 -3.29 -2.88
N ASN A 194 9.46 -4.42 -3.28
CA ASN A 194 10.18 -5.53 -3.91
C ASN A 194 10.54 -5.21 -5.38
N LYS A 195 11.34 -6.04 -6.01
CA LYS A 195 11.78 -5.87 -7.41
C LYS A 195 10.64 -5.78 -8.45
N PHE A 196 9.42 -6.18 -8.09
CA PHE A 196 8.24 -6.09 -8.95
C PHE A 196 7.49 -4.77 -8.80
N GLY A 197 7.97 -3.86 -7.95
CA GLY A 197 7.31 -2.60 -7.65
C GLY A 197 6.15 -2.74 -6.65
N GLU A 198 6.09 -3.83 -5.91
CA GLU A 198 5.03 -4.15 -4.96
C GLU A 198 5.54 -4.00 -3.52
N LYS A 199 4.64 -3.92 -2.55
CA LYS A 199 5.02 -3.95 -1.13
C LYS A 199 5.76 -5.25 -0.79
N LEU A 200 6.72 -5.13 0.13
CA LEU A 200 7.47 -6.30 0.60
C LEU A 200 6.55 -7.28 1.33
N ASP A 201 6.81 -8.56 1.17
CA ASP A 201 6.04 -9.63 1.82
C ASP A 201 6.23 -9.68 3.34
N ASP A 202 5.23 -10.23 4.05
CA ASP A 202 5.20 -10.29 5.51
C ASP A 202 6.36 -11.11 6.10
N LYS A 203 6.81 -12.16 5.41
CA LYS A 203 7.92 -12.99 5.89
C LYS A 203 9.22 -12.17 5.93
N THR A 204 9.50 -11.46 4.85
CA THR A 204 10.70 -10.61 4.79
C THR A 204 10.57 -9.42 5.75
N THR A 205 9.37 -8.85 5.89
CA THR A 205 9.10 -7.77 6.85
C THR A 205 9.33 -8.24 8.30
N ALA A 206 8.86 -9.43 8.67
CA ALA A 206 9.10 -10.01 9.99
C ALA A 206 10.60 -10.22 10.29
N LEU A 207 11.41 -10.55 9.27
CA LEU A 207 12.86 -10.65 9.43
C LEU A 207 13.52 -9.28 9.68
N ILE A 208 13.02 -8.21 9.02
CA ILE A 208 13.46 -6.83 9.31
C ILE A 208 13.18 -6.50 10.78
N GLU A 209 11.97 -6.79 11.25
CA GLU A 209 11.57 -6.53 12.64
C GLU A 209 12.41 -7.33 13.64
N ALA A 210 12.66 -8.61 13.36
CA ALA A 210 13.52 -9.45 14.18
C ALA A 210 14.94 -8.85 14.30
N TYR A 211 15.48 -8.33 13.21
CA TYR A 211 16.78 -7.65 13.24
C TYR A 211 16.73 -6.32 14.02
N ILE A 212 15.70 -5.53 13.86
CA ILE A 212 15.51 -4.30 14.65
C ILE A 212 15.54 -4.60 16.14
N ASP A 213 14.87 -5.68 16.55
CA ASP A 213 14.81 -6.14 17.96
C ASP A 213 16.07 -6.89 18.43
N GLY A 214 17.08 -7.09 17.57
CA GLY A 214 18.33 -7.78 17.90
C GLY A 214 18.22 -9.31 17.90
N ASN A 215 17.15 -9.88 17.35
CA ASN A 215 16.95 -11.33 17.24
C ASN A 215 17.66 -11.88 15.97
N LEU A 216 18.98 -12.00 16.03
CA LEU A 216 19.78 -12.55 14.93
C LEU A 216 19.54 -14.04 14.69
N GLY A 217 19.07 -14.78 15.70
CA GLY A 217 18.70 -16.18 15.57
C GLY A 217 17.58 -16.41 14.55
N ALA A 218 16.62 -15.50 14.45
CA ALA A 218 15.55 -15.54 13.44
C ALA A 218 16.09 -15.39 12.00
N LEU A 219 17.26 -14.78 11.83
CA LEU A 219 17.94 -14.61 10.54
C LEU A 219 18.93 -15.76 10.23
N GLY A 220 19.12 -16.68 11.15
CA GLY A 220 20.13 -17.73 11.02
C GLY A 220 21.58 -17.21 11.07
N VAL A 221 21.81 -16.03 11.66
CA VAL A 221 23.13 -15.40 11.75
C VAL A 221 23.71 -15.60 13.14
N ALA A 222 24.94 -16.11 13.20
CA ALA A 222 25.72 -16.22 14.43
C ALA A 222 26.53 -14.94 14.65
N GLY A 223 26.61 -14.47 15.92
CA GLY A 223 27.34 -13.26 16.30
C GLY A 223 26.44 -12.19 16.89
N ASP A 224 26.98 -10.99 17.07
CA ASP A 224 26.30 -9.87 17.74
C ASP A 224 25.64 -8.90 16.76
N ASP A 225 25.95 -8.96 15.46
CA ASP A 225 25.37 -8.14 14.40
C ASP A 225 25.55 -8.81 13.02
N LEU A 226 24.84 -8.29 12.01
CA LEU A 226 25.04 -8.67 10.60
C LEU A 226 26.47 -8.32 10.15
N PRO A 227 27.12 -9.14 9.30
CA PRO A 227 28.46 -8.86 8.84
C PRO A 227 28.55 -7.55 8.08
N LEU A 228 29.65 -6.83 8.29
CA LEU A 228 29.97 -5.60 7.56
C LEU A 228 30.73 -5.94 6.27
N ALA A 229 30.41 -5.23 5.20
CA ALA A 229 31.21 -5.26 3.99
C ALA A 229 32.55 -4.55 4.23
N THR A 230 33.63 -5.06 3.64
CA THR A 230 34.98 -4.51 3.78
C THR A 230 35.63 -4.27 2.42
N LYS A 231 36.56 -3.33 2.36
CA LYS A 231 37.35 -3.00 1.17
C LYS A 231 36.46 -2.72 -0.05
N GLU A 232 36.71 -3.40 -1.15
CA GLU A 232 35.97 -3.32 -2.41
C GLU A 232 34.51 -3.80 -2.32
N ARG A 233 34.11 -4.45 -1.23
CA ARG A 233 32.72 -4.89 -1.02
C ARG A 233 31.82 -3.81 -0.43
N ILE A 234 32.39 -2.71 0.10
CA ILE A 234 31.59 -1.58 0.57
C ILE A 234 30.78 -1.03 -0.60
N GLY A 235 29.47 -0.78 -0.41
CA GLY A 235 28.56 -0.27 -1.43
C GLY A 235 28.85 1.20 -1.78
N CYS A 236 28.38 1.61 -2.94
CA CYS A 236 28.49 2.98 -3.43
C CYS A 236 27.16 3.73 -3.30
N ILE A 237 27.23 5.06 -3.29
CA ILE A 237 26.07 5.94 -3.40
C ILE A 237 26.09 6.57 -4.79
N GLN A 238 24.93 6.56 -5.46
CA GLN A 238 24.77 7.17 -6.78
C GLN A 238 23.58 8.14 -6.78
N ASP A 239 23.79 9.33 -7.33
CA ASP A 239 22.69 10.23 -7.70
C ASP A 239 21.93 9.59 -8.88
N TYR A 240 20.64 9.39 -8.71
CA TYR A 240 19.80 8.75 -9.71
C TYR A 240 18.54 9.54 -10.04
N SER A 241 18.63 10.86 -9.99
CA SER A 241 17.55 11.80 -10.37
C SER A 241 17.02 11.53 -11.79
N SER A 242 17.82 10.93 -12.68
CA SER A 242 17.40 10.47 -14.01
C SER A 242 16.25 9.44 -13.95
N GLY A 243 16.20 8.59 -12.93
CA GLY A 243 15.11 7.63 -12.75
C GLY A 243 13.76 8.33 -12.54
N ARG A 244 13.74 9.40 -11.71
CA ARG A 244 12.54 10.24 -11.55
C ARG A 244 12.12 10.88 -12.87
N ASN A 245 13.05 11.35 -13.68
CA ASN A 245 12.74 11.94 -14.99
C ASN A 245 12.16 10.91 -15.97
N ARG A 246 12.58 9.65 -15.88
CA ARG A 246 11.98 8.56 -16.68
C ARG A 246 10.53 8.29 -16.28
N TYR A 247 10.24 8.29 -14.97
CA TYR A 247 8.85 8.19 -14.51
C TYR A 247 7.99 9.35 -15.03
N LEU A 248 8.51 10.59 -14.99
CA LEU A 248 7.84 11.75 -15.58
C LEU A 248 7.57 11.55 -17.07
N GLY A 249 8.58 11.12 -17.83
CA GLY A 249 8.43 10.79 -19.26
C GLY A 249 7.43 9.66 -19.51
N TYR A 250 7.41 8.64 -18.65
CA TYR A 250 6.42 7.56 -18.68
C TYR A 250 5.00 8.12 -18.52
N LEU A 251 4.75 8.93 -17.50
CA LEU A 251 3.43 9.54 -17.28
C LEU A 251 2.95 10.35 -18.49
N ILE A 252 3.83 11.18 -19.07
CA ILE A 252 3.52 11.96 -20.28
C ILE A 252 3.16 11.03 -21.44
N SER A 253 3.86 9.90 -21.59
CA SER A 253 3.61 8.94 -22.69
C SER A 253 2.26 8.23 -22.61
N LEU A 254 1.58 8.26 -21.46
CA LEU A 254 0.27 7.63 -21.29
C LEU A 254 -0.89 8.46 -21.83
N ALA A 255 -0.69 9.77 -21.99
CA ALA A 255 -1.69 10.65 -22.56
C ALA A 255 -1.76 10.48 -24.09
N SER A 256 -2.96 10.39 -24.62
CA SER A 256 -3.25 10.32 -26.04
C SER A 256 -3.80 11.64 -26.62
N HIS A 257 -4.17 12.58 -25.74
CA HIS A 257 -4.71 13.89 -26.09
C HIS A 257 -3.77 15.03 -25.70
N SER A 258 -3.86 16.14 -26.39
CA SER A 258 -3.30 17.42 -25.94
C SER A 258 -4.27 18.10 -24.99
N TYR A 259 -3.78 18.59 -23.84
CA TYR A 259 -4.61 19.26 -22.83
C TYR A 259 -4.64 20.80 -22.99
N LYS A 260 -4.25 21.33 -24.16
CA LYS A 260 -4.19 22.77 -24.43
C LYS A 260 -5.47 23.55 -24.16
N ASN A 261 -6.61 22.87 -24.13
CA ASN A 261 -7.91 23.47 -23.87
C ASN A 261 -8.39 23.22 -22.43
N LEU A 262 -7.60 22.57 -21.58
CA LEU A 262 -7.97 22.30 -20.20
C LEU A 262 -7.26 23.28 -19.25
N LYS A 263 -8.04 23.86 -18.35
CA LYS A 263 -7.57 24.65 -17.21
C LYS A 263 -7.62 23.77 -15.97
N ILE A 264 -6.45 23.43 -15.42
CA ILE A 264 -6.32 22.44 -14.36
C ILE A 264 -5.78 23.08 -13.08
N GLY A 265 -6.47 22.91 -11.96
CA GLY A 265 -5.96 23.21 -10.63
C GLY A 265 -5.18 22.03 -10.07
N LEU A 266 -4.02 22.28 -9.49
CA LEU A 266 -3.19 21.25 -8.84
C LEU A 266 -2.89 21.68 -7.41
N ASP A 267 -3.26 20.85 -6.43
CA ASP A 267 -2.80 20.97 -5.05
C ASP A 267 -1.80 19.85 -4.77
N CYS A 268 -0.53 20.22 -4.63
CA CYS A 268 0.58 19.28 -4.44
C CYS A 268 0.86 18.98 -2.95
N ALA A 269 0.00 19.38 -2.02
CA ALA A 269 0.11 19.12 -0.59
C ALA A 269 1.44 19.59 0.04
N ASN A 270 2.22 20.45 -0.57
CA ASN A 270 3.63 20.70 -0.26
C ASN A 270 4.46 19.40 -0.17
N GLY A 271 4.00 18.36 -0.85
CA GLY A 271 4.53 17.00 -0.86
C GLY A 271 5.38 16.69 -2.08
N ALA A 272 5.58 15.40 -2.32
CA ALA A 272 6.49 14.89 -3.35
C ALA A 272 6.05 15.17 -4.80
N SER A 273 4.76 15.44 -5.03
CA SER A 273 4.20 15.76 -6.36
C SER A 273 4.57 17.16 -6.88
N TRP A 274 5.05 18.08 -6.02
CA TRP A 274 5.20 19.49 -6.34
C TRP A 274 6.01 19.79 -7.60
N MET A 275 7.05 19.01 -7.89
CA MET A 275 7.84 19.15 -9.12
C MET A 275 7.27 18.34 -10.29
N ILE A 276 6.63 17.21 -10.00
CA ILE A 276 6.25 16.22 -11.01
C ILE A 276 4.90 16.57 -11.65
N ALA A 277 3.87 16.83 -10.83
CA ALA A 277 2.51 17.04 -11.33
C ALA A 277 2.42 18.20 -12.32
N ASN A 278 2.92 19.38 -11.92
CA ASN A 278 2.92 20.54 -12.81
C ASN A 278 3.73 20.29 -14.08
N SER A 279 4.90 19.65 -13.98
CA SER A 279 5.74 19.34 -15.15
C SER A 279 5.02 18.43 -16.15
N VAL A 280 4.29 17.42 -15.67
CA VAL A 280 3.53 16.49 -16.51
C VAL A 280 2.38 17.23 -17.23
N PHE A 281 1.52 17.92 -16.50
CA PHE A 281 0.35 18.58 -17.10
C PHE A 281 0.73 19.74 -18.02
N SER A 282 1.79 20.49 -17.69
CA SER A 282 2.33 21.54 -18.57
C SER A 282 2.94 20.96 -19.84
N ALA A 283 3.66 19.83 -19.76
CA ALA A 283 4.19 19.14 -20.95
C ALA A 283 3.07 18.61 -21.87
N LEU A 284 1.93 18.24 -21.31
CA LEU A 284 0.73 17.84 -22.07
C LEU A 284 -0.05 19.04 -22.64
N GLY A 285 0.36 20.27 -22.30
CA GLY A 285 -0.18 21.52 -22.81
C GLY A 285 -1.29 22.14 -21.97
N ALA A 286 -1.60 21.62 -20.78
CA ALA A 286 -2.63 22.18 -19.90
C ALA A 286 -2.26 23.57 -19.37
N HIS A 287 -3.29 24.41 -19.16
CA HIS A 287 -3.15 25.64 -18.38
C HIS A 287 -3.29 25.31 -16.89
N THR A 288 -2.16 25.22 -16.19
CA THR A 288 -2.13 24.82 -14.79
C THR A 288 -2.12 26.00 -13.83
N THR A 289 -2.90 25.91 -12.74
CA THR A 289 -2.82 26.77 -11.57
C THR A 289 -2.46 25.90 -10.37
N VAL A 290 -1.32 26.17 -9.71
CA VAL A 290 -0.74 25.28 -8.71
C VAL A 290 -0.76 25.93 -7.34
N ILE A 291 -1.16 25.16 -6.32
CA ILE A 291 -1.05 25.49 -4.90
C ILE A 291 -0.37 24.35 -4.16
N GLY A 292 0.03 24.57 -2.90
CA GLY A 292 0.71 23.53 -2.13
C GLY A 292 2.02 23.06 -2.76
N ALA A 293 2.78 23.96 -3.40
CA ALA A 293 4.02 23.65 -4.14
C ALA A 293 5.26 24.39 -3.61
N GLU A 294 5.25 24.81 -2.35
CA GLU A 294 6.36 25.51 -1.68
C GLU A 294 6.76 24.76 -0.39
N PRO A 295 7.32 23.53 -0.53
CA PRO A 295 7.66 22.71 0.63
C PRO A 295 8.82 23.31 1.43
N ASP A 296 8.63 23.49 2.75
CA ASP A 296 9.66 23.92 3.69
C ASP A 296 10.15 22.80 4.63
N GLY A 297 9.53 21.61 4.49
CA GLY A 297 9.80 20.42 5.29
C GLY A 297 8.93 20.28 6.55
N LEU A 298 8.12 21.29 6.87
CA LEU A 298 7.22 21.33 8.04
C LEU A 298 5.76 21.51 7.63
N ASN A 299 5.46 21.84 6.37
CA ASN A 299 4.15 22.21 5.87
C ASN A 299 3.49 21.15 4.97
N VAL A 300 4.02 19.92 4.92
CA VAL A 300 3.41 18.84 4.13
C VAL A 300 2.02 18.49 4.68
N ASN A 301 1.02 18.43 3.80
CA ASN A 301 -0.41 18.23 4.12
C ASN A 301 -1.02 19.30 5.06
N GLU A 302 -0.32 20.38 5.37
CA GLU A 302 -0.84 21.40 6.28
C GLU A 302 -1.92 22.24 5.59
N ASN A 303 -3.18 21.95 5.93
CA ASN A 303 -4.36 22.58 5.35
C ASN A 303 -4.35 22.55 3.80
N CYS A 304 -3.83 21.50 3.18
CA CYS A 304 -3.77 21.32 1.73
C CYS A 304 -3.75 19.84 1.37
N GLY A 305 -3.90 19.55 0.07
CA GLY A 305 -3.86 18.21 -0.47
C GLY A 305 -5.18 17.43 -0.30
N SER A 306 -5.11 16.11 -0.52
CA SER A 306 -6.28 15.23 -0.64
C SER A 306 -7.12 15.10 0.63
N THR A 307 -6.59 15.45 1.80
CA THR A 307 -7.31 15.44 3.09
C THR A 307 -7.88 16.81 3.48
N HIS A 308 -7.52 17.87 2.75
CA HIS A 308 -7.94 19.26 2.97
C HIS A 308 -8.31 19.91 1.64
N ILE A 309 -9.41 19.42 1.08
CA ILE A 309 -9.83 19.69 -0.31
C ILE A 309 -10.39 21.12 -0.53
N GLU A 310 -10.70 21.86 0.54
CA GLU A 310 -11.40 23.14 0.49
C GLU A 310 -10.62 24.18 -0.33
N LYS A 311 -9.29 24.16 -0.26
CA LYS A 311 -8.45 25.11 -1.01
C LYS A 311 -8.52 24.88 -2.50
N VAL A 312 -8.49 23.63 -2.97
CA VAL A 312 -8.59 23.33 -4.40
C VAL A 312 -10.02 23.53 -4.91
N CYS A 313 -11.06 23.26 -4.10
CA CYS A 313 -12.45 23.60 -4.43
C CYS A 313 -12.61 25.11 -4.67
N LYS A 314 -12.07 25.92 -3.77
CA LYS A 314 -12.03 27.37 -3.90
C LYS A 314 -11.24 27.82 -5.12
N LEU A 315 -10.06 27.25 -5.33
CA LEU A 315 -9.20 27.54 -6.49
C LEU A 315 -9.93 27.33 -7.82
N VAL A 316 -10.63 26.19 -7.95
CA VAL A 316 -11.40 25.86 -9.16
C VAL A 316 -12.50 26.89 -9.41
N LYS A 317 -13.30 27.21 -8.38
CA LYS A 317 -14.40 28.18 -8.49
C LYS A 317 -13.90 29.57 -8.85
N GLU A 318 -12.92 30.11 -8.14
CA GLU A 318 -12.43 31.49 -8.31
C GLU A 318 -11.71 31.72 -9.64
N ASN A 319 -11.03 30.68 -10.17
CA ASN A 319 -10.28 30.80 -11.43
C ASN A 319 -11.02 30.20 -12.63
N HIS A 320 -12.26 29.76 -12.45
CA HIS A 320 -13.05 29.13 -13.51
C HIS A 320 -12.27 28.02 -14.23
N LEU A 321 -11.71 27.08 -13.43
CA LEU A 321 -10.97 25.94 -13.93
C LEU A 321 -11.93 24.81 -14.33
N ASP A 322 -11.53 23.97 -15.27
CA ASP A 322 -12.35 22.86 -15.74
C ASP A 322 -12.33 21.69 -14.75
N VAL A 323 -11.20 21.51 -14.04
CA VAL A 323 -10.97 20.45 -13.07
C VAL A 323 -9.85 20.81 -12.09
N GLY A 324 -9.97 20.34 -10.85
CA GLY A 324 -8.91 20.38 -9.85
C GLY A 324 -8.47 18.98 -9.45
N PHE A 325 -7.20 18.81 -9.09
CA PHE A 325 -6.65 17.58 -8.53
C PHE A 325 -5.84 17.90 -7.28
N ALA A 326 -6.12 17.20 -6.18
CA ALA A 326 -5.38 17.31 -4.94
C ALA A 326 -4.70 15.97 -4.62
N PHE A 327 -3.41 16.02 -4.34
CA PHE A 327 -2.59 14.86 -3.99
C PHE A 327 -2.34 14.83 -2.48
N ASP A 328 -1.85 13.70 -1.97
CA ASP A 328 -1.29 13.63 -0.62
C ASP A 328 0.25 13.76 -0.64
N GLY A 329 0.87 13.69 0.54
CA GLY A 329 2.30 13.99 0.69
C GLY A 329 3.26 13.18 -0.18
N ASP A 330 2.93 11.94 -0.54
CA ASP A 330 3.71 11.08 -1.44
C ASP A 330 3.01 10.74 -2.77
N ALA A 331 1.85 11.37 -3.00
CA ALA A 331 1.07 11.33 -4.23
C ALA A 331 0.69 9.91 -4.71
N ASP A 332 0.48 8.99 -3.78
CA ASP A 332 -0.15 7.71 -4.08
C ASP A 332 -1.69 7.83 -4.12
N ARG A 333 -2.24 8.99 -3.70
CA ARG A 333 -3.66 9.36 -3.72
C ARG A 333 -3.91 10.60 -4.57
N CYS A 334 -5.14 10.66 -5.13
CA CYS A 334 -5.68 11.81 -5.82
C CYS A 334 -7.16 11.96 -5.47
N ILE A 335 -7.59 13.16 -5.14
CA ILE A 335 -9.01 13.55 -5.11
C ILE A 335 -9.23 14.61 -6.20
N ALA A 336 -10.27 14.45 -6.99
CA ALA A 336 -10.61 15.40 -8.03
C ALA A 336 -11.72 16.39 -7.58
N VAL A 337 -11.78 17.53 -8.26
CA VAL A 337 -12.80 18.56 -8.07
C VAL A 337 -13.30 18.97 -9.44
N ASP A 338 -14.61 18.99 -9.64
CA ASP A 338 -15.22 19.40 -10.90
C ASP A 338 -15.22 20.92 -11.10
N GLY A 339 -15.60 21.38 -12.29
CA GLY A 339 -15.63 22.81 -12.63
C GLY A 339 -16.61 23.66 -11.80
N ASN A 340 -17.53 23.03 -11.07
CA ASN A 340 -18.42 23.69 -10.11
C ASN A 340 -17.78 23.77 -8.71
N GLY A 341 -16.62 23.15 -8.52
CA GLY A 341 -15.92 23.04 -7.26
C GLY A 341 -16.51 21.98 -6.33
N GLU A 342 -17.22 21.00 -6.88
CA GLU A 342 -17.74 19.85 -6.13
C GLU A 342 -16.72 18.71 -6.13
N VAL A 343 -16.64 17.99 -5.00
CA VAL A 343 -15.68 16.91 -4.81
C VAL A 343 -16.07 15.66 -5.61
N VAL A 344 -15.11 15.14 -6.34
CA VAL A 344 -15.16 13.84 -7.03
C VAL A 344 -14.13 12.93 -6.36
N ASP A 345 -14.59 12.19 -5.37
CA ASP A 345 -13.77 11.30 -4.53
C ASP A 345 -13.31 10.03 -5.27
N GLY A 346 -12.61 9.15 -4.56
CA GLY A 346 -12.11 7.89 -5.12
C GLY A 346 -13.22 6.99 -5.66
N ASP A 347 -14.39 6.93 -5.03
CA ASP A 347 -15.51 6.12 -5.48
C ASP A 347 -16.05 6.62 -6.83
N LYS A 348 -16.26 7.93 -6.95
CA LYS A 348 -16.69 8.54 -8.22
C LYS A 348 -15.63 8.38 -9.32
N MET A 349 -14.34 8.52 -8.98
CA MET A 349 -13.27 8.30 -9.95
C MET A 349 -13.17 6.84 -10.37
N LEU A 350 -13.33 5.88 -9.46
CA LEU A 350 -13.39 4.45 -9.78
C LEU A 350 -14.55 4.12 -10.74
N TYR A 351 -15.71 4.73 -10.54
CA TYR A 351 -16.83 4.60 -11.46
C TYR A 351 -16.50 5.12 -12.86
N ILE A 352 -15.95 6.33 -12.96
CA ILE A 352 -15.58 6.95 -14.24
C ILE A 352 -14.55 6.10 -14.98
N LEU A 353 -13.49 5.68 -14.28
CA LEU A 353 -12.42 4.85 -14.83
C LEU A 353 -12.91 3.44 -15.17
N GLY A 354 -13.80 2.88 -14.36
CA GLY A 354 -14.45 1.59 -14.62
C GLY A 354 -15.24 1.62 -15.93
N LYS A 355 -16.07 2.65 -16.14
CA LYS A 355 -16.80 2.86 -17.41
C LYS A 355 -15.85 3.02 -18.60
N ARG A 356 -14.80 3.82 -18.45
CA ARG A 356 -13.76 3.99 -19.48
C ARG A 356 -13.11 2.66 -19.86
N LEU A 357 -12.67 1.88 -18.88
CA LEU A 357 -12.04 0.58 -19.13
C LEU A 357 -13.02 -0.43 -19.72
N LYS A 358 -14.27 -0.47 -19.24
CA LYS A 358 -15.32 -1.33 -19.77
C LYS A 358 -15.62 -1.03 -21.24
N SER A 359 -15.82 0.22 -21.60
CA SER A 359 -16.09 0.64 -22.98
C SER A 359 -14.97 0.28 -23.97
N ARG A 360 -13.74 0.11 -23.44
CA ARG A 360 -12.56 -0.29 -24.22
C ARG A 360 -12.25 -1.80 -24.15
N GLY A 361 -13.11 -2.59 -23.50
CA GLY A 361 -12.90 -4.02 -23.31
C GLY A 361 -11.71 -4.37 -22.39
N MET A 362 -11.33 -3.45 -21.50
CA MET A 362 -10.16 -3.55 -20.63
C MET A 362 -10.52 -3.77 -19.15
N LEU A 363 -11.80 -3.78 -18.80
CA LEU A 363 -12.26 -4.07 -17.44
C LEU A 363 -12.55 -5.57 -17.31
N ASN A 364 -11.61 -6.33 -16.81
CA ASN A 364 -11.72 -7.78 -16.69
C ASN A 364 -12.94 -8.16 -15.84
N HIS A 365 -13.79 -9.06 -16.37
CA HIS A 365 -15.02 -9.53 -15.75
C HIS A 365 -16.03 -8.42 -15.40
N ASP A 366 -15.90 -7.24 -16.02
CA ASP A 366 -16.68 -6.03 -15.70
C ASP A 366 -16.64 -5.67 -14.20
N THR A 367 -15.51 -5.94 -13.53
CA THR A 367 -15.39 -5.84 -12.07
C THR A 367 -14.37 -4.78 -11.65
N VAL A 368 -14.78 -3.95 -10.71
CA VAL A 368 -13.95 -2.99 -9.95
C VAL A 368 -13.72 -3.55 -8.55
N VAL A 369 -12.50 -3.43 -8.03
CA VAL A 369 -12.20 -3.80 -6.64
C VAL A 369 -12.26 -2.55 -5.76
N ALA A 370 -13.01 -2.61 -4.67
CA ALA A 370 -13.08 -1.52 -3.69
C ALA A 370 -13.06 -2.07 -2.26
N THR A 371 -12.97 -1.20 -1.27
CA THR A 371 -13.02 -1.64 0.12
C THR A 371 -14.45 -1.60 0.66
N VAL A 372 -14.68 -2.28 1.78
CA VAL A 372 -15.94 -2.19 2.52
C VAL A 372 -16.28 -0.77 3.00
N MET A 373 -15.35 0.18 2.87
CA MET A 373 -15.59 1.60 3.22
C MET A 373 -16.16 2.43 2.07
N SER A 374 -16.10 1.93 0.82
CA SER A 374 -16.72 2.62 -0.32
C SER A 374 -18.22 2.75 -0.13
N ASN A 375 -18.77 3.86 -0.58
CA ASN A 375 -20.16 4.24 -0.34
C ASN A 375 -21.15 3.26 -0.98
N SER A 376 -22.25 2.93 -0.30
CA SER A 376 -23.27 2.04 -0.85
C SER A 376 -23.94 2.56 -2.13
N GLY A 377 -24.04 3.88 -2.29
CA GLY A 377 -24.50 4.49 -3.53
C GLY A 377 -23.56 4.28 -4.70
N PHE A 378 -22.24 4.20 -4.46
CA PHE A 378 -21.27 3.82 -5.48
C PHE A 378 -21.49 2.37 -5.96
N PHE A 379 -21.74 1.42 -5.06
CA PHE A 379 -22.03 0.03 -5.45
C PHE A 379 -23.29 -0.06 -6.31
N ALA A 380 -24.36 0.65 -5.93
CA ALA A 380 -25.57 0.71 -6.72
C ALA A 380 -25.33 1.31 -8.11
N SER A 381 -24.55 2.39 -8.19
CA SER A 381 -24.22 3.03 -9.47
C SER A 381 -23.38 2.13 -10.39
N LEU A 382 -22.49 1.30 -9.83
CA LEU A 382 -21.75 0.29 -10.62
C LEU A 382 -22.70 -0.74 -11.21
N GLU A 383 -23.64 -1.26 -10.42
CA GLU A 383 -24.63 -2.27 -10.85
C GLU A 383 -25.51 -1.72 -11.97
N GLU A 384 -26.03 -0.49 -11.83
CA GLU A 384 -26.80 0.19 -12.87
C GLU A 384 -26.01 0.38 -14.18
N ALA A 385 -24.69 0.56 -14.09
CA ALA A 385 -23.80 0.64 -15.25
C ALA A 385 -23.38 -0.75 -15.79
N GLY A 386 -23.92 -1.84 -15.24
CA GLY A 386 -23.59 -3.21 -15.60
C GLY A 386 -22.18 -3.61 -15.19
N MET A 387 -21.62 -2.99 -14.17
CA MET A 387 -20.35 -3.33 -13.56
C MET A 387 -20.57 -4.01 -12.21
N LYS A 388 -19.60 -4.84 -11.81
CA LYS A 388 -19.60 -5.52 -10.50
C LYS A 388 -18.60 -4.85 -9.57
N CYS A 389 -18.81 -5.00 -8.27
CA CYS A 389 -17.82 -4.63 -7.28
C CYS A 389 -17.39 -5.84 -6.45
N GLU A 390 -16.08 -6.07 -6.38
CA GLU A 390 -15.48 -6.99 -5.43
C GLU A 390 -15.04 -6.18 -4.21
N GLN A 391 -15.53 -6.53 -3.02
CA GLN A 391 -15.25 -5.80 -1.80
C GLN A 391 -14.15 -6.49 -0.98
N THR A 392 -13.18 -5.72 -0.53
CA THR A 392 -12.09 -6.19 0.34
C THR A 392 -12.13 -5.50 1.70
N ASN A 393 -11.31 -6.00 2.63
CA ASN A 393 -10.99 -5.25 3.84
C ASN A 393 -10.33 -3.92 3.50
N VAL A 394 -10.33 -2.99 4.46
CA VAL A 394 -9.72 -1.67 4.32
C VAL A 394 -8.20 -1.78 4.28
N GLY A 395 -7.61 -1.16 3.27
CA GLY A 395 -6.18 -1.08 3.03
C GLY A 395 -5.85 -1.43 1.58
N ASP A 396 -5.03 -0.61 0.97
CA ASP A 396 -4.58 -0.73 -0.42
C ASP A 396 -3.95 -2.09 -0.73
N ARG A 397 -3.30 -2.71 0.26
CA ARG A 397 -2.74 -4.05 0.16
C ARG A 397 -3.82 -5.09 -0.17
N PHE A 398 -4.95 -5.09 0.53
CA PHE A 398 -6.04 -6.07 0.29
C PHE A 398 -6.68 -5.85 -1.07
N VAL A 399 -6.81 -4.59 -1.50
CA VAL A 399 -7.27 -4.24 -2.85
C VAL A 399 -6.33 -4.84 -3.90
N TYR A 400 -5.02 -4.61 -3.75
CA TYR A 400 -4.03 -5.09 -4.71
C TYR A 400 -3.93 -6.63 -4.74
N GLU A 401 -3.91 -7.30 -3.58
CA GLU A 401 -3.91 -8.76 -3.46
C GLU A 401 -5.12 -9.37 -4.20
N CYS A 402 -6.33 -8.84 -3.96
CA CYS A 402 -7.54 -9.28 -4.65
C CYS A 402 -7.45 -9.07 -6.17
N MET A 403 -6.92 -7.90 -6.61
CA MET A 403 -6.70 -7.63 -8.04
C MET A 403 -5.71 -8.62 -8.67
N GLN A 404 -4.67 -9.01 -7.93
CA GLN A 404 -3.68 -9.97 -8.42
C GLN A 404 -4.26 -11.38 -8.53
N GLU A 405 -4.89 -11.86 -7.46
CA GLU A 405 -5.44 -13.21 -7.39
C GLU A 405 -6.54 -13.47 -8.42
N LYS A 406 -7.43 -12.47 -8.61
CA LYS A 406 -8.60 -12.61 -9.50
C LYS A 406 -8.40 -11.99 -10.88
N GLY A 407 -7.25 -11.38 -11.14
CA GLY A 407 -6.91 -10.80 -12.44
C GLY A 407 -7.66 -9.51 -12.78
N TYR A 408 -8.15 -8.76 -11.79
CA TYR A 408 -8.88 -7.51 -12.02
C TYR A 408 -7.98 -6.36 -12.45
N ALA A 409 -8.52 -5.47 -13.28
CA ALA A 409 -7.77 -4.39 -13.93
C ALA A 409 -7.77 -3.06 -13.15
N LEU A 410 -8.79 -2.82 -12.32
CA LEU A 410 -9.02 -1.57 -11.61
C LEU A 410 -9.44 -1.85 -10.18
N GLY A 411 -8.84 -1.15 -9.25
CA GLY A 411 -9.25 -1.15 -7.86
C GLY A 411 -8.78 0.09 -7.12
N GLY A 412 -9.35 0.34 -5.95
CA GLY A 412 -8.95 1.47 -5.13
C GLY A 412 -9.81 1.69 -3.91
N GLU A 413 -9.65 2.86 -3.32
CA GLU A 413 -10.32 3.29 -2.10
C GLU A 413 -10.98 4.66 -2.30
N GLN A 414 -12.02 4.94 -1.53
CA GLN A 414 -12.68 6.25 -1.49
C GLN A 414 -11.69 7.41 -1.24
N SER A 415 -10.61 7.14 -0.51
CA SER A 415 -9.52 8.09 -0.22
C SER A 415 -8.73 8.55 -1.45
N GLY A 416 -9.01 7.99 -2.64
CA GLY A 416 -8.33 8.32 -3.89
C GLY A 416 -7.08 7.52 -4.18
N HIS A 417 -6.78 6.48 -3.41
CA HIS A 417 -5.74 5.50 -3.75
C HIS A 417 -6.28 4.56 -4.82
N ILE A 418 -5.95 4.81 -6.08
CA ILE A 418 -6.48 4.08 -7.24
C ILE A 418 -5.36 3.37 -7.98
N ILE A 419 -5.55 2.07 -8.21
CA ILE A 419 -4.63 1.18 -8.91
C ILE A 419 -5.21 0.82 -10.27
N ILE A 420 -4.52 1.18 -11.34
CA ILE A 420 -4.82 0.74 -12.70
C ILE A 420 -3.74 -0.24 -13.10
N LYS A 421 -4.01 -1.55 -12.92
CA LYS A 421 -3.02 -2.64 -12.97
C LYS A 421 -2.16 -2.66 -14.24
N LYS A 422 -2.71 -2.23 -15.37
CA LYS A 422 -1.96 -2.12 -16.63
C LYS A 422 -0.78 -1.17 -16.55
N TYR A 423 -0.85 -0.14 -15.71
CA TYR A 423 0.10 0.95 -15.66
C TYR A 423 0.92 1.00 -14.36
N ALA A 424 0.32 0.63 -13.24
CA ALA A 424 0.97 0.71 -11.93
C ALA A 424 0.64 -0.51 -11.05
N THR A 425 1.53 -0.82 -10.10
CA THR A 425 1.38 -1.89 -9.09
C THR A 425 0.99 -1.34 -7.72
N THR A 426 0.83 -0.03 -7.61
CA THR A 426 0.36 0.69 -6.43
C THR A 426 -0.54 1.83 -6.87
N GLY A 427 -1.22 2.51 -5.94
CA GLY A 427 -1.92 3.74 -6.24
C GLY A 427 -0.97 4.79 -6.81
N ASP A 428 -1.46 5.53 -7.79
CA ASP A 428 -0.71 6.59 -8.45
C ASP A 428 -1.65 7.78 -8.72
N GLY A 429 -1.53 8.81 -7.88
CA GLY A 429 -2.42 9.96 -7.94
C GLY A 429 -2.26 10.75 -9.24
N ILE A 430 -1.03 10.92 -9.74
CA ILE A 430 -0.78 11.68 -10.98
C ILE A 430 -1.28 10.89 -12.20
N LEU A 431 -1.04 9.58 -12.23
CA LEU A 431 -1.60 8.68 -13.25
C LEU A 431 -3.15 8.74 -13.24
N THR A 432 -3.75 8.67 -12.06
CA THR A 432 -5.21 8.77 -11.90
C THR A 432 -5.73 10.10 -12.47
N ALA A 433 -5.09 11.21 -12.14
CA ALA A 433 -5.44 12.54 -12.65
C ALA A 433 -5.31 12.61 -14.19
N ILE A 434 -4.25 12.02 -14.77
CA ILE A 434 -4.09 11.91 -16.24
C ILE A 434 -5.25 11.10 -16.85
N MET A 435 -5.61 9.95 -16.26
CA MET A 435 -6.67 9.09 -16.83
C MET A 435 -8.05 9.76 -16.74
N ILE A 436 -8.32 10.56 -15.71
CA ILE A 436 -9.53 11.38 -15.61
C ILE A 436 -9.51 12.50 -16.67
N ALA A 437 -8.37 13.19 -16.84
CA ALA A 437 -8.23 14.22 -17.89
C ALA A 437 -8.39 13.62 -19.31
N GLU A 438 -7.85 12.42 -19.55
CA GLU A 438 -8.06 11.68 -20.79
C GLU A 438 -9.54 11.37 -21.04
N GLU A 439 -10.31 11.00 -19.99
CA GLU A 439 -11.74 10.74 -20.14
C GLU A 439 -12.53 12.03 -20.44
N ILE A 440 -12.17 13.16 -19.81
CA ILE A 440 -12.76 14.46 -20.13
C ILE A 440 -12.50 14.81 -21.61
N CYS A 441 -11.26 14.64 -22.10
CA CYS A 441 -10.91 14.93 -23.49
C CYS A 441 -11.61 14.00 -24.49
N ASP A 442 -11.66 12.72 -24.19
CA ASP A 442 -12.22 11.66 -25.07
C ASP A 442 -13.74 11.80 -25.22
N SER A 443 -14.44 11.91 -24.08
CA SER A 443 -15.90 11.99 -24.04
C SER A 443 -16.44 13.38 -24.41
N LYS A 444 -15.60 14.42 -24.33
CA LYS A 444 -15.98 15.84 -24.42
C LYS A 444 -17.04 16.26 -23.40
N ARG A 445 -17.07 15.60 -22.26
CA ARG A 445 -17.96 15.86 -21.14
C ARG A 445 -17.17 16.45 -19.98
N SER A 446 -17.80 17.34 -19.23
CA SER A 446 -17.22 17.86 -17.99
C SER A 446 -17.10 16.74 -16.93
N LEU A 447 -16.20 16.94 -15.94
CA LEU A 447 -16.07 16.01 -14.83
C LEU A 447 -17.38 15.89 -14.03
N ALA A 448 -18.12 17.00 -13.88
CA ALA A 448 -19.45 17.00 -13.26
C ALA A 448 -20.43 16.06 -13.96
N GLU A 449 -20.50 16.10 -15.31
CA GLU A 449 -21.36 15.20 -16.08
C GLU A 449 -20.91 13.73 -16.02
N LEU A 450 -19.60 13.47 -15.91
CA LEU A 450 -19.07 12.12 -15.79
C LEU A 450 -19.35 11.52 -14.40
N ALA A 451 -19.32 12.34 -13.36
CA ALA A 451 -19.57 11.95 -11.98
C ALA A 451 -21.07 11.92 -11.60
N ALA A 452 -21.93 12.62 -12.34
CA ALA A 452 -23.35 12.78 -12.03
C ALA A 452 -24.14 11.45 -11.81
N PRO A 453 -23.82 10.33 -12.49
CA PRO A 453 -24.52 9.07 -12.24
C PRO A 453 -24.24 8.47 -10.86
N VAL A 454 -23.19 8.90 -10.16
CA VAL A 454 -22.82 8.33 -8.85
C VAL A 454 -23.48 9.14 -7.75
N MET A 455 -24.54 8.60 -7.19
CA MET A 455 -25.25 9.19 -6.06
C MET A 455 -24.70 8.61 -4.76
N LEU A 456 -23.93 9.41 -4.02
CA LEU A 456 -23.41 9.00 -2.72
C LEU A 456 -24.38 9.36 -1.60
N TYR A 457 -24.57 8.43 -0.67
CA TYR A 457 -25.28 8.71 0.57
C TYR A 457 -24.40 9.55 1.50
N PRO A 458 -24.97 10.52 2.25
CA PRO A 458 -24.29 11.11 3.39
C PRO A 458 -23.72 10.05 4.31
N GLN A 459 -22.52 10.27 4.84
CA GLN A 459 -21.80 9.33 5.69
C GLN A 459 -21.29 10.01 6.95
N TYR A 460 -21.48 9.39 8.09
CA TYR A 460 -20.91 9.84 9.36
C TYR A 460 -20.21 8.69 10.08
N THR A 461 -19.01 8.95 10.61
CA THR A 461 -18.25 7.98 11.38
C THR A 461 -18.00 8.48 12.81
N LYS A 462 -18.48 7.73 13.78
CA LYS A 462 -18.25 8.00 15.20
C LYS A 462 -17.21 7.04 15.77
N ASN A 463 -16.17 7.59 16.38
CA ASN A 463 -15.13 6.84 17.07
C ASN A 463 -15.53 6.65 18.54
N VAL A 464 -15.62 5.39 19.00
CA VAL A 464 -15.91 5.05 20.40
C VAL A 464 -14.69 4.39 20.99
N LYS A 465 -14.09 5.02 22.01
CA LYS A 465 -12.97 4.43 22.78
C LYS A 465 -13.48 3.29 23.64
N VAL A 466 -12.86 2.11 23.54
CA VAL A 466 -13.33 0.90 24.21
C VAL A 466 -12.19 0.16 24.90
N LYS A 467 -12.50 -0.53 26.01
CA LYS A 467 -11.55 -1.33 26.80
C LYS A 467 -11.09 -2.57 26.04
N ASP A 468 -12.04 -3.27 25.38
CA ASP A 468 -11.79 -4.46 24.58
C ASP A 468 -12.63 -4.40 23.31
N LYS A 469 -11.96 -4.26 22.17
CA LYS A 469 -12.61 -4.21 20.86
C LYS A 469 -13.35 -5.50 20.55
N ALA A 470 -12.77 -6.66 20.87
CA ALA A 470 -13.36 -7.95 20.56
C ALA A 470 -14.63 -8.24 21.37
N ALA A 471 -14.70 -7.73 22.61
CA ALA A 471 -15.88 -7.86 23.46
C ALA A 471 -17.10 -7.12 22.86
N VAL A 472 -16.91 -5.94 22.27
CA VAL A 472 -17.98 -5.15 21.62
C VAL A 472 -18.65 -5.96 20.50
N PHE A 473 -17.86 -6.68 19.68
CA PHE A 473 -18.38 -7.48 18.55
C PHE A 473 -19.10 -8.78 18.99
N LYS A 474 -18.90 -9.19 20.22
CA LYS A 474 -19.58 -10.37 20.82
C LYS A 474 -20.81 -9.99 21.62
N ASP A 475 -21.00 -8.69 21.86
CA ASP A 475 -22.14 -8.19 22.63
C ASP A 475 -23.41 -8.27 21.80
N LYS A 476 -24.42 -8.98 22.35
CA LYS A 476 -25.70 -9.18 21.69
C LYS A 476 -26.51 -7.89 21.57
N ASP A 477 -26.46 -7.03 22.59
CA ASP A 477 -27.21 -5.77 22.58
C ASP A 477 -26.69 -4.82 21.49
N VAL A 478 -25.37 -4.82 21.26
CA VAL A 478 -24.74 -4.07 20.18
C VAL A 478 -25.13 -4.64 18.81
N ALA A 479 -25.15 -5.97 18.67
CA ALA A 479 -25.56 -6.62 17.42
C ALA A 479 -27.06 -6.38 17.11
N ASP A 480 -27.91 -6.47 18.13
CA ASP A 480 -29.37 -6.23 17.99
C ASP A 480 -29.62 -4.73 17.63
N LYS A 481 -28.89 -3.81 18.24
CA LYS A 481 -28.98 -2.37 17.92
C LYS A 481 -28.49 -2.06 16.49
N LEU A 482 -27.43 -2.71 16.03
CA LEU A 482 -26.96 -2.58 14.66
C LEU A 482 -28.04 -3.04 13.67
N ALA A 483 -28.65 -4.20 13.92
CA ALA A 483 -29.74 -4.72 13.10
C ALA A 483 -31.02 -3.84 13.13
N GLU A 484 -31.31 -3.19 14.26
CA GLU A 484 -32.38 -2.21 14.39
C GLU A 484 -32.12 -0.98 13.51
N VAL A 485 -30.89 -0.42 13.58
CA VAL A 485 -30.47 0.73 12.77
C VAL A 485 -30.50 0.37 11.28
N GLU A 486 -30.02 -0.80 10.88
CA GLU A 486 -30.11 -1.25 9.48
C GLU A 486 -31.55 -1.29 8.95
N LYS A 487 -32.51 -1.71 9.78
CA LYS A 487 -33.93 -1.66 9.41
C LYS A 487 -34.46 -0.23 9.28
N LEU A 488 -33.99 0.72 10.10
CA LEU A 488 -34.38 2.13 10.02
C LEU A 488 -33.83 2.81 8.77
N ILE A 489 -32.67 2.37 8.29
CA ILE A 489 -32.03 2.86 7.05
C ILE A 489 -32.82 2.40 5.81
N ASP A 490 -33.51 1.24 5.88
CA ASP A 490 -34.44 0.75 4.86
C ASP A 490 -33.83 0.69 3.44
N GLY A 491 -32.61 0.18 3.32
CA GLY A 491 -31.90 0.04 2.04
C GLY A 491 -31.35 1.36 1.44
N LYS A 492 -31.55 2.49 2.11
CA LYS A 492 -31.04 3.81 1.67
C LYS A 492 -29.73 4.17 2.38
N GLY A 493 -28.80 3.26 2.40
CA GLY A 493 -27.52 3.37 3.08
C GLY A 493 -27.18 2.06 3.81
N ARG A 494 -26.36 2.14 4.86
CA ARG A 494 -25.97 1.00 5.69
C ARG A 494 -25.36 1.43 7.02
N ALA A 495 -25.25 0.47 7.94
CA ALA A 495 -24.50 0.62 9.18
C ALA A 495 -23.28 -0.33 9.18
N LEU A 496 -22.10 0.16 9.56
CA LEU A 496 -20.89 -0.64 9.64
C LEU A 496 -20.17 -0.40 10.97
N LEU A 497 -19.90 -1.50 11.68
CA LEU A 497 -19.08 -1.48 12.89
C LEU A 497 -17.70 -2.05 12.60
N ARG A 498 -16.62 -1.35 12.95
CA ARG A 498 -15.26 -1.75 12.64
C ARG A 498 -14.28 -1.49 13.77
N GLN A 499 -13.33 -2.40 13.97
CA GLN A 499 -12.20 -2.19 14.89
C GLN A 499 -11.14 -1.28 14.24
N SER A 500 -10.58 -0.33 15.01
CA SER A 500 -9.35 0.35 14.61
C SER A 500 -8.17 -0.61 14.72
N GLY A 501 -7.28 -0.63 13.71
CA GLY A 501 -6.07 -1.46 13.73
C GLY A 501 -5.06 -1.02 14.78
N THR A 502 -4.93 0.29 15.00
CA THR A 502 -3.86 0.90 15.80
C THR A 502 -4.31 1.47 17.15
N GLU A 503 -5.59 1.80 17.30
CA GLU A 503 -6.13 2.47 18.48
C GLU A 503 -7.15 1.60 19.24
N PRO A 504 -7.36 1.78 20.54
CA PRO A 504 -8.40 1.12 21.30
C PRO A 504 -9.78 1.74 21.02
N VAL A 505 -10.17 1.74 19.73
CA VAL A 505 -11.37 2.39 19.20
C VAL A 505 -12.17 1.43 18.36
N VAL A 506 -13.48 1.45 18.53
CA VAL A 506 -14.45 0.90 17.57
C VAL A 506 -15.07 2.07 16.80
N ARG A 507 -15.12 1.93 15.48
CA ARG A 507 -15.69 2.93 14.58
C ARG A 507 -17.08 2.51 14.15
N VAL A 508 -18.04 3.37 14.42
CA VAL A 508 -19.43 3.23 13.99
C VAL A 508 -19.63 4.12 12.78
N MET A 509 -19.77 3.54 11.59
CA MET A 509 -20.01 4.27 10.35
C MET A 509 -21.45 4.04 9.90
N ILE A 510 -22.15 5.12 9.59
CA ILE A 510 -23.52 5.13 9.07
C ILE A 510 -23.55 5.88 7.75
N GLU A 511 -24.21 5.28 6.78
CA GLU A 511 -24.68 5.91 5.55
C GLU A 511 -26.21 5.95 5.59
N SER A 512 -26.80 7.11 5.24
CA SER A 512 -28.27 7.29 5.23
C SER A 512 -28.65 8.45 4.32
N GLU A 513 -29.96 8.70 4.17
CA GLU A 513 -30.52 9.74 3.29
C GLU A 513 -30.06 11.15 3.66
N THR A 514 -29.83 11.45 4.94
CA THR A 514 -29.38 12.76 5.41
C THR A 514 -28.29 12.64 6.48
N GLU A 515 -27.50 13.69 6.62
CA GLU A 515 -26.43 13.76 7.61
C GLU A 515 -26.96 13.69 9.04
N GLU A 516 -28.11 14.31 9.31
CA GLU A 516 -28.76 14.27 10.62
C GLU A 516 -29.12 12.84 11.02
N LYS A 517 -29.69 12.04 10.11
CA LYS A 517 -29.97 10.62 10.35
C LYS A 517 -28.68 9.82 10.56
N CYS A 518 -27.62 10.10 9.82
CA CYS A 518 -26.34 9.44 10.02
C CYS A 518 -25.80 9.67 11.43
N ILE A 519 -25.85 10.92 11.91
CA ILE A 519 -25.40 11.29 13.27
C ILE A 519 -26.29 10.60 14.33
N GLU A 520 -27.62 10.68 14.18
CA GLU A 520 -28.58 10.05 15.11
C GLU A 520 -28.34 8.56 15.23
N TYR A 521 -28.26 7.83 14.12
CA TYR A 521 -28.08 6.37 14.12
C TYR A 521 -26.71 5.96 14.62
N ALA A 522 -25.66 6.71 14.31
CA ALA A 522 -24.33 6.47 14.88
C ALA A 522 -24.30 6.66 16.40
N GLN A 523 -25.06 7.65 16.90
CA GLN A 523 -25.18 7.89 18.34
C GLN A 523 -25.93 6.74 19.03
N MET A 524 -27.01 6.23 18.45
CA MET A 524 -27.77 5.09 19.00
C MET A 524 -26.87 3.88 19.25
N ILE A 525 -26.02 3.52 18.27
CA ILE A 525 -25.09 2.39 18.41
C ILE A 525 -23.99 2.71 19.42
N ALA A 526 -23.42 3.94 19.38
CA ALA A 526 -22.38 4.36 20.32
C ALA A 526 -22.88 4.33 21.77
N ASP A 527 -24.09 4.80 22.04
CA ASP A 527 -24.69 4.78 23.37
C ASP A 527 -24.89 3.34 23.87
N THR A 528 -25.29 2.43 23.00
CA THR A 528 -25.41 1.00 23.35
C THR A 528 -24.06 0.41 23.74
N ILE A 529 -22.97 0.73 23.00
CA ILE A 529 -21.60 0.31 23.34
C ILE A 529 -21.18 0.85 24.73
N LEU A 530 -21.50 2.12 25.01
CA LEU A 530 -21.14 2.76 26.29
C LEU A 530 -21.95 2.19 27.46
N ILE A 531 -23.26 2.00 27.29
CA ILE A 531 -24.18 1.43 28.30
C ILE A 531 -23.80 -0.02 28.61
N GLY A 532 -23.36 -0.80 27.62
CA GLY A 532 -22.82 -2.16 27.79
C GLY A 532 -21.50 -2.22 28.59
N GLY A 533 -20.98 -1.07 29.05
CA GLY A 533 -19.77 -0.99 29.88
C GLY A 533 -18.46 -1.18 29.11
N HIS A 534 -18.51 -1.14 27.78
CA HIS A 534 -17.32 -1.30 26.93
C HIS A 534 -16.48 -0.03 26.80
N GLY A 535 -17.04 1.15 27.11
CA GLY A 535 -16.36 2.45 27.00
C GLY A 535 -15.19 2.61 27.96
N ILE A 536 -14.21 3.44 27.53
CA ILE A 536 -13.17 4.00 28.39
C ILE A 536 -13.65 5.40 28.79
N GLU A 537 -13.67 5.70 30.11
CA GLU A 537 -13.96 7.02 30.62
C GLU A 537 -12.89 8.06 30.26
#